data_783121e1c3d794c9cb8de7e26f00234c
#
_entry.id   783121e1c3d794c9cb8de7e26f00234c
#
_cell.length_a   1.000
_cell.length_b   1.000
_cell.length_c   1.000
_cell.angle_alpha   90.00
_cell.angle_beta   90.00
_cell.angle_gamma   90.00
#
_symmetry.space_group_name_H-M   'P 1'
#
loop_
_entity.id
_entity.type
_entity.pdbx_description
1 polymer ?
#
loop_
_entity_poly.entity_id
_entity_poly.type
_entity_poly.pdbx_seq_one_letter_code
_entity_poly.pdbx_strand_id
1 'polypeptide(L)'
;MQRELEQQRDKLLRLAAEFDNYRKRTIRERQEAGFRAQGEMVAGMAEALDDLARFAHVDPATTDAATIVEGVSMVERKLLKTLAGHGLEIVDPAGHPFDPALHEAVSTVRAESPEEDHVVAQVFQRGLVFHGQLLRPARVVVRLWDGAASPAD
;
A
#
# COMPACT_ATOMS: atom_id res chain seq x y z
N MET A 1 -20.20 -46.48 -36.58
CA MET A 1 -20.24 -46.46 -35.09
C MET A 1 -18.89 -46.69 -34.46
N GLN A 2 -18.17 -47.84 -34.61
CA GLN A 2 -16.85 -48.04 -33.95
C GLN A 2 -15.77 -47.04 -34.40
N ARG A 3 -15.62 -46.75 -35.68
CA ARG A 3 -14.68 -45.76 -36.22
C ARG A 3 -14.95 -44.32 -35.74
N GLU A 4 -16.19 -43.96 -35.57
CA GLU A 4 -16.57 -42.66 -35.03
C GLU A 4 -16.21 -42.54 -33.54
N LEU A 5 -16.40 -43.60 -32.77
CA LEU A 5 -16.01 -43.66 -31.36
C LEU A 5 -14.50 -43.53 -31.20
N GLU A 6 -13.70 -44.20 -32.03
CA GLU A 6 -12.24 -44.06 -32.04
C GLU A 6 -11.79 -42.63 -32.38
N GLN A 7 -12.39 -42.04 -33.41
CA GLN A 7 -12.10 -40.64 -33.77
C GLN A 7 -12.46 -39.66 -32.67
N GLN A 8 -13.57 -39.85 -31.97
CA GLN A 8 -13.95 -39.02 -30.84
C GLN A 8 -12.99 -39.21 -29.66
N ARG A 9 -12.55 -40.42 -29.39
CA ARG A 9 -11.58 -40.74 -28.36
C ARG A 9 -10.22 -40.09 -28.64
N ASP A 10 -9.74 -40.14 -29.87
CA ASP A 10 -8.48 -39.49 -30.27
C ASP A 10 -8.55 -37.97 -30.16
N LYS A 11 -9.70 -37.38 -30.55
CA LYS A 11 -9.94 -35.94 -30.35
C LYS A 11 -9.91 -35.55 -28.88
N LEU A 12 -10.56 -36.32 -28.01
CA LEU A 12 -10.58 -36.10 -26.57
C LEU A 12 -9.17 -36.20 -25.97
N LEU A 13 -8.40 -37.21 -26.36
CA LEU A 13 -7.01 -37.36 -25.87
C LEU A 13 -6.11 -36.18 -26.30
N ARG A 14 -6.26 -35.73 -27.55
CA ARG A 14 -5.52 -34.56 -28.05
C ARG A 14 -5.94 -33.31 -27.30
N LEU A 15 -7.22 -33.04 -27.12
CA LEU A 15 -7.74 -31.89 -26.40
C LEU A 15 -7.28 -31.90 -24.94
N ALA A 16 -7.29 -33.06 -24.28
CA ALA A 16 -6.78 -33.20 -22.91
C ALA A 16 -5.29 -32.86 -22.81
N ALA A 17 -4.48 -33.32 -23.77
CA ALA A 17 -3.07 -33.00 -23.83
C ALA A 17 -2.81 -31.50 -24.09
N GLU A 18 -3.56 -30.88 -25.01
CA GLU A 18 -3.50 -29.46 -25.30
C GLU A 18 -3.91 -28.63 -24.06
N PHE A 19 -4.95 -29.04 -23.35
CA PHE A 19 -5.40 -28.38 -22.12
C PHE A 19 -4.36 -28.48 -21.01
N ASP A 20 -3.73 -29.64 -20.82
CA ASP A 20 -2.67 -29.80 -19.80
C ASP A 20 -1.44 -28.93 -20.14
N ASN A 21 -1.05 -28.88 -21.41
CA ASN A 21 0.01 -27.99 -21.88
C ASN A 21 -0.35 -26.50 -21.68
N TYR A 22 -1.57 -26.11 -22.00
CA TYR A 22 -2.07 -24.74 -21.77
C TYR A 22 -2.03 -24.39 -20.29
N ARG A 23 -2.53 -25.28 -19.42
CA ARG A 23 -2.52 -25.08 -17.96
C ARG A 23 -1.10 -24.88 -17.42
N LYS A 24 -0.17 -25.76 -17.82
CA LYS A 24 1.24 -25.66 -17.41
C LYS A 24 1.87 -24.35 -17.88
N ARG A 25 1.61 -23.93 -19.11
CA ARG A 25 2.08 -22.67 -19.65
C ARG A 25 1.52 -21.47 -18.88
N THR A 26 0.21 -21.43 -18.66
CA THR A 26 -0.45 -20.34 -17.95
C THR A 26 0.08 -20.17 -16.51
N ILE A 27 0.37 -21.28 -15.82
CA ILE A 27 0.96 -21.23 -14.48
C ILE A 27 2.36 -20.59 -14.53
N ARG A 28 3.20 -20.98 -15.49
CA ARG A 28 4.54 -20.39 -15.66
C ARG A 28 4.46 -18.90 -16.01
N GLU A 29 3.63 -18.51 -16.95
CA GLU A 29 3.41 -17.13 -17.37
C GLU A 29 2.96 -16.25 -16.18
N ARG A 30 2.05 -16.77 -15.33
CA ARG A 30 1.63 -16.07 -14.10
C ARG A 30 2.77 -15.89 -13.10
N GLN A 31 3.58 -16.92 -12.89
CA GLN A 31 4.74 -16.85 -11.98
C GLN A 31 5.77 -15.85 -12.50
N GLU A 32 6.10 -15.90 -13.79
CA GLU A 32 7.03 -14.98 -14.42
C GLU A 32 6.54 -13.53 -14.38
N ALA A 33 5.25 -13.29 -14.59
CA ALA A 33 4.63 -11.97 -14.46
C ALA A 33 4.72 -11.46 -13.01
N GLY A 34 4.47 -12.32 -12.02
CA GLY A 34 4.62 -12.00 -10.60
C GLY A 34 6.06 -11.61 -10.24
N PHE A 35 7.05 -12.41 -10.65
CA PHE A 35 8.46 -12.10 -10.41
C PHE A 35 8.90 -10.80 -11.09
N ARG A 36 8.40 -10.53 -12.29
CA ARG A 36 8.70 -9.29 -13.02
C ARG A 36 8.17 -8.08 -12.27
N ALA A 37 6.90 -8.10 -11.85
CA ALA A 37 6.28 -7.03 -11.08
C ALA A 37 6.99 -6.78 -9.74
N GLN A 38 7.40 -7.86 -9.02
CA GLN A 38 8.20 -7.75 -7.81
C GLN A 38 9.58 -7.13 -8.09
N GLY A 39 10.23 -7.54 -9.19
CA GLY A 39 11.53 -7.00 -9.59
C GLY A 39 11.48 -5.50 -9.90
N GLU A 40 10.44 -5.02 -10.57
CA GLU A 40 10.22 -3.60 -10.85
C GLU A 40 10.03 -2.80 -9.54
N MET A 41 9.25 -3.32 -8.61
CA MET A 41 9.08 -2.68 -7.28
C MET A 41 10.40 -2.61 -6.52
N VAL A 42 11.15 -3.73 -6.46
CA VAL A 42 12.46 -3.78 -5.78
C VAL A 42 13.45 -2.81 -6.42
N ALA A 43 13.49 -2.70 -7.75
CA ALA A 43 14.36 -1.76 -8.45
C ALA A 43 14.03 -0.30 -8.07
N GLY A 44 12.75 0.06 -8.02
CA GLY A 44 12.33 1.41 -7.60
C GLY A 44 12.66 1.71 -6.13
N MET A 45 12.58 0.71 -5.26
CA MET A 45 13.00 0.86 -3.86
C MET A 45 14.53 0.98 -3.73
N ALA A 46 15.29 0.24 -4.54
CA ALA A 46 16.75 0.31 -4.54
C ALA A 46 17.25 1.71 -4.94
N GLU A 47 16.64 2.34 -5.94
CA GLU A 47 16.97 3.73 -6.29
C GLU A 47 16.76 4.72 -5.13
N ALA A 48 15.66 4.58 -4.39
CA ALA A 48 15.39 5.42 -3.23
C ALA A 48 16.40 5.14 -2.09
N LEU A 49 16.83 3.89 -1.94
CA LEU A 49 17.86 3.50 -0.98
C LEU A 49 19.22 4.11 -1.33
N ASP A 50 19.59 4.15 -2.61
CA ASP A 50 20.83 4.79 -3.08
C ASP A 50 20.83 6.29 -2.81
N ASP A 51 19.71 6.98 -3.02
CA ASP A 51 19.55 8.38 -2.68
C ASP A 51 19.65 8.60 -1.16
N LEU A 52 19.00 7.74 -0.36
CA LEU A 52 19.10 7.81 1.10
C LEU A 52 20.53 7.61 1.59
N ALA A 53 21.25 6.63 1.02
CA ALA A 53 22.64 6.36 1.36
C ALA A 53 23.55 7.58 1.09
N ARG A 54 23.26 8.35 0.06
CA ARG A 54 23.99 9.60 -0.24
C ARG A 54 23.87 10.63 0.88
N PHE A 55 22.67 10.78 1.46
CA PHE A 55 22.45 11.71 2.59
C PHE A 55 22.89 11.13 3.92
N ALA A 56 22.83 9.83 4.12
CA ALA A 56 23.28 9.17 5.34
C ALA A 56 24.80 9.21 5.57
N HIS A 57 25.57 9.45 4.51
CA HIS A 57 27.05 9.43 4.55
C HIS A 57 27.67 10.83 4.27
N VAL A 58 26.89 11.91 4.35
CA VAL A 58 27.44 13.27 4.26
C VAL A 58 28.27 13.59 5.49
N ASP A 59 29.29 14.44 5.33
CA ASP A 59 30.07 14.95 6.46
C ASP A 59 29.23 15.98 7.24
N PRO A 60 28.89 15.68 8.51
CA PRO A 60 28.06 16.57 9.32
C PRO A 60 28.78 17.90 9.67
N ALA A 61 30.10 17.96 9.51
CA ALA A 61 30.87 19.20 9.74
C ALA A 61 30.75 20.20 8.61
N THR A 62 30.42 19.72 7.39
CA THR A 62 30.36 20.55 6.16
C THR A 62 28.95 20.68 5.59
N THR A 63 27.98 19.91 6.10
CA THR A 63 26.60 19.89 5.60
C THR A 63 25.66 20.44 6.65
N ASP A 64 24.88 21.45 6.29
CA ASP A 64 23.88 22.01 7.21
C ASP A 64 22.65 21.08 7.37
N ALA A 65 21.96 21.22 8.50
CA ALA A 65 20.80 20.39 8.81
C ALA A 65 19.64 20.58 7.81
N ALA A 66 19.48 21.77 7.24
CA ALA A 66 18.41 22.05 6.27
C ALA A 66 18.61 21.24 4.99
N THR A 67 19.85 21.17 4.49
CA THR A 67 20.20 20.35 3.33
C THR A 67 19.91 18.86 3.56
N ILE A 68 20.20 18.34 4.78
CA ILE A 68 19.90 16.95 5.13
C ILE A 68 18.39 16.70 5.16
N VAL A 69 17.63 17.58 5.81
CA VAL A 69 16.16 17.47 5.90
C VAL A 69 15.53 17.53 4.51
N GLU A 70 15.98 18.45 3.65
CA GLU A 70 15.49 18.54 2.28
C GLU A 70 15.78 17.27 1.47
N GLY A 71 16.99 16.74 1.60
CA GLY A 71 17.41 15.50 0.96
C GLY A 71 16.57 14.31 1.40
N VAL A 72 16.35 14.12 2.69
CA VAL A 72 15.50 13.04 3.22
C VAL A 72 14.06 13.20 2.76
N SER A 73 13.51 14.43 2.76
CA SER A 73 12.16 14.71 2.27
C SER A 73 12.02 14.41 0.77
N MET A 74 13.08 14.63 -0.02
CA MET A 74 13.08 14.27 -1.43
C MET A 74 13.06 12.75 -1.63
N VAL A 75 13.82 11.99 -0.84
CA VAL A 75 13.82 10.52 -0.87
C VAL A 75 12.45 9.98 -0.47
N GLU A 76 11.83 10.52 0.59
CA GLU A 76 10.48 10.14 0.99
C GLU A 76 9.48 10.33 -0.15
N ARG A 77 9.45 11.52 -0.76
CA ARG A 77 8.55 11.80 -1.90
C ARG A 77 8.79 10.85 -3.08
N LYS A 78 10.05 10.56 -3.41
CA LYS A 78 10.41 9.62 -4.49
C LYS A 78 9.89 8.22 -4.18
N LEU A 79 10.10 7.74 -2.96
CA LEU A 79 9.65 6.43 -2.52
C LEU A 79 8.12 6.32 -2.56
N LEU A 80 7.42 7.32 -2.02
CA LEU A 80 5.95 7.37 -2.05
C LEU A 80 5.41 7.38 -3.48
N LYS A 81 6.04 8.15 -4.39
CA LYS A 81 5.67 8.18 -5.81
C LYS A 81 5.86 6.83 -6.49
N THR A 82 6.99 6.16 -6.22
CA THR A 82 7.27 4.82 -6.76
C THR A 82 6.21 3.82 -6.28
N LEU A 83 5.92 3.79 -4.99
CA LEU A 83 4.92 2.89 -4.40
C LEU A 83 3.51 3.17 -4.93
N ALA A 84 3.14 4.45 -5.07
CA ALA A 84 1.85 4.84 -5.66
C ALA A 84 1.74 4.38 -7.13
N GLY A 85 2.81 4.45 -7.90
CA GLY A 85 2.87 3.92 -9.27
C GLY A 85 2.65 2.42 -9.36
N HIS A 86 2.92 1.68 -8.29
CA HIS A 86 2.62 0.25 -8.15
C HIS A 86 1.27 -0.05 -7.51
N GLY A 87 0.43 0.96 -7.25
CA GLY A 87 -0.93 0.79 -6.73
C GLY A 87 -1.05 0.88 -5.22
N LEU A 88 -0.05 1.44 -4.52
CA LEU A 88 -0.16 1.76 -3.10
C LEU A 88 -0.91 3.09 -2.92
N GLU A 89 -1.91 3.08 -2.06
CA GLU A 89 -2.63 4.25 -1.59
C GLU A 89 -2.35 4.45 -0.11
N ILE A 90 -2.09 5.71 0.29
CA ILE A 90 -1.85 6.07 1.67
C ILE A 90 -3.13 6.65 2.26
N VAL A 91 -3.55 6.09 3.40
CA VAL A 91 -4.69 6.56 4.17
C VAL A 91 -4.18 7.47 5.28
N ASP A 92 -4.39 8.78 5.11
CA ASP A 92 -4.04 9.82 6.09
C ASP A 92 -5.32 10.63 6.42
N PRO A 93 -6.12 10.15 7.39
CA PRO A 93 -7.45 10.67 7.64
C PRO A 93 -7.48 11.85 8.63
N ALA A 94 -6.38 12.55 8.87
CA ALA A 94 -6.38 13.69 9.79
C ALA A 94 -7.45 14.73 9.43
N GLY A 95 -8.31 15.08 10.38
CA GLY A 95 -9.41 16.02 10.17
C GLY A 95 -10.63 15.44 9.43
N HIS A 96 -10.62 14.15 9.10
CA HIS A 96 -11.74 13.48 8.45
C HIS A 96 -12.51 12.57 9.43
N PRO A 97 -13.76 12.18 9.13
CA PRO A 97 -14.50 11.23 9.94
C PRO A 97 -13.78 9.91 10.11
N PHE A 98 -13.91 9.31 11.29
CA PHE A 98 -13.38 7.97 11.56
C PHE A 98 -14.15 6.91 10.77
N ASP A 99 -13.42 6.08 10.04
CA ASP A 99 -13.96 4.94 9.29
C ASP A 99 -13.38 3.62 9.86
N PRO A 100 -14.19 2.79 10.52
CA PRO A 100 -13.73 1.51 11.08
C PRO A 100 -13.18 0.52 10.06
N ALA A 101 -13.52 0.69 8.76
CA ALA A 101 -13.01 -0.18 7.70
C ALA A 101 -11.55 0.10 7.33
N LEU A 102 -11.08 1.34 7.55
CA LEU A 102 -9.75 1.81 7.15
C LEU A 102 -8.89 2.27 8.33
N HIS A 103 -9.50 2.53 9.50
CA HIS A 103 -8.85 3.14 10.65
C HIS A 103 -8.95 2.26 11.90
N GLU A 104 -7.93 2.34 12.74
CA GLU A 104 -7.87 1.74 14.07
C GLU A 104 -7.72 2.87 15.10
N ALA A 105 -8.74 3.08 15.95
CA ALA A 105 -8.66 4.04 17.03
C ALA A 105 -7.77 3.49 18.16
N VAL A 106 -6.62 4.12 18.39
CA VAL A 106 -5.68 3.73 19.45
C VAL A 106 -5.86 4.55 20.73
N SER A 107 -6.50 5.71 20.61
CA SER A 107 -6.82 6.60 21.75
C SER A 107 -7.95 7.54 21.36
N THR A 108 -8.52 8.19 22.35
CA THR A 108 -9.54 9.21 22.17
C THR A 108 -9.15 10.50 22.88
N VAL A 109 -9.60 11.63 22.35
CA VAL A 109 -9.52 12.94 22.98
C VAL A 109 -10.89 13.59 22.97
N ARG A 110 -11.10 14.57 23.84
CA ARG A 110 -12.36 15.31 23.89
C ARG A 110 -12.52 16.17 22.63
N ALA A 111 -13.73 16.17 22.06
CA ALA A 111 -14.12 17.11 21.02
C ALA A 111 -14.48 18.47 21.64
N GLU A 112 -14.19 19.55 20.94
CA GLU A 112 -14.52 20.91 21.38
C GLU A 112 -15.97 21.28 21.03
N SER A 113 -16.53 20.65 20.01
CA SER A 113 -17.91 20.84 19.55
C SER A 113 -18.53 19.54 19.07
N PRO A 114 -19.89 19.48 18.97
CA PRO A 114 -20.60 18.29 18.44
C PRO A 114 -20.19 17.93 17.00
N GLU A 115 -19.78 18.91 16.19
CA GLU A 115 -19.39 18.71 14.78
C GLU A 115 -18.06 17.95 14.66
N GLU A 116 -17.25 17.97 15.73
CA GLU A 116 -15.98 17.24 15.78
C GLU A 116 -16.11 15.82 16.29
N ASP A 117 -17.32 15.40 16.67
CA ASP A 117 -17.54 14.04 17.17
C ASP A 117 -17.18 13.00 16.10
N HIS A 118 -16.44 11.97 16.52
CA HIS A 118 -15.92 10.92 15.64
C HIS A 118 -15.00 11.41 14.52
N VAL A 119 -14.39 12.60 14.65
CA VAL A 119 -13.36 13.09 13.73
C VAL A 119 -11.98 12.65 14.19
N VAL A 120 -11.13 12.28 13.26
CA VAL A 120 -9.73 11.93 13.53
C VAL A 120 -8.94 13.18 13.93
N ALA A 121 -8.50 13.22 15.18
CA ALA A 121 -7.71 14.33 15.71
C ALA A 121 -6.24 14.28 15.25
N GLN A 122 -5.68 13.05 15.21
CA GLN A 122 -4.28 12.84 14.90
C GLN A 122 -4.09 11.44 14.29
N VAL A 123 -3.11 11.33 13.40
CA VAL A 123 -2.67 10.06 12.82
C VAL A 123 -1.31 9.70 13.40
N PHE A 124 -1.25 8.61 14.16
CA PHE A 124 0.01 8.05 14.66
C PHE A 124 0.75 7.26 13.60
N GLN A 125 -0.01 6.54 12.78
CA GLN A 125 0.54 5.74 11.70
C GLN A 125 -0.43 5.76 10.53
N ARG A 126 0.05 6.16 9.36
CA ARG A 126 -0.74 6.14 8.12
C ARG A 126 -1.15 4.73 7.76
N GLY A 127 -2.37 4.56 7.27
CA GLY A 127 -2.87 3.33 6.71
C GLY A 127 -2.30 3.09 5.30
N LEU A 128 -2.35 1.84 4.86
CA LEU A 128 -1.89 1.44 3.54
C LEU A 128 -2.94 0.55 2.88
N VAL A 129 -3.34 0.92 1.67
CA VAL A 129 -4.20 0.13 0.78
C VAL A 129 -3.40 -0.18 -0.48
N PHE A 130 -3.48 -1.40 -0.96
CA PHE A 130 -2.78 -1.85 -2.16
C PHE A 130 -3.77 -2.53 -3.10
N HIS A 131 -3.95 -1.97 -4.29
CA HIS A 131 -4.96 -2.43 -5.26
C HIS A 131 -6.34 -2.67 -4.62
N GLY A 132 -6.79 -1.75 -3.77
CA GLY A 132 -8.07 -1.84 -3.07
C GLY A 132 -8.10 -2.79 -1.87
N GLN A 133 -6.99 -3.49 -1.57
CA GLN A 133 -6.88 -4.35 -0.40
C GLN A 133 -6.18 -3.62 0.75
N LEU A 134 -6.81 -3.59 1.92
CA LEU A 134 -6.22 -3.02 3.12
C LEU A 134 -5.02 -3.87 3.57
N LEU A 135 -3.82 -3.28 3.55
CA LEU A 135 -2.61 -3.90 4.08
C LEU A 135 -2.44 -3.66 5.58
N ARG A 136 -2.74 -2.43 6.01
CA ARG A 136 -2.79 -2.05 7.43
C ARG A 136 -3.70 -0.84 7.60
N PRO A 137 -4.49 -0.78 8.70
CA PRO A 137 -5.31 0.40 9.00
C PRO A 137 -4.45 1.59 9.40
N ALA A 138 -5.00 2.80 9.26
CA ALA A 138 -4.43 3.99 9.85
C ALA A 138 -4.68 3.97 11.37
N ARG A 139 -3.62 4.09 12.19
CA ARG A 139 -3.75 4.18 13.65
C ARG A 139 -3.93 5.63 14.04
N VAL A 140 -5.07 5.91 14.67
CA VAL A 140 -5.55 7.29 14.85
C VAL A 140 -6.01 7.56 16.27
N VAL A 141 -6.01 8.85 16.63
CA VAL A 141 -6.74 9.39 17.78
C VAL A 141 -8.05 9.96 17.28
N VAL A 142 -9.15 9.61 17.92
CA VAL A 142 -10.50 10.06 17.56
C VAL A 142 -11.03 11.04 18.59
N ARG A 143 -11.66 12.12 18.14
CA ARG A 143 -12.38 13.04 19.01
C ARG A 143 -13.72 12.43 19.39
N LEU A 144 -14.08 12.55 20.65
CA LEU A 144 -15.40 12.13 21.16
C LEU A 144 -16.06 13.29 21.86
N TRP A 145 -17.30 13.57 21.50
CA TRP A 145 -18.13 14.57 22.14
C TRP A 145 -18.87 13.97 23.34
N ASP A 146 -18.68 14.55 24.53
CA ASP A 146 -19.28 14.10 25.79
C ASP A 146 -20.55 14.87 26.18
N GLY A 147 -21.02 15.77 25.31
CA GLY A 147 -22.24 16.56 25.55
C GLY A 147 -22.05 17.79 26.45
N ALA A 148 -20.85 18.04 26.98
CA ALA A 148 -20.54 19.19 27.80
C ALA A 148 -19.76 20.23 27.00
N ALA A 149 -20.26 21.47 26.95
CA ALA A 149 -19.50 22.60 26.40
C ALA A 149 -18.21 22.77 27.20
N SER A 150 -17.09 23.04 26.50
CA SER A 150 -15.85 23.40 27.17
C SER A 150 -16.08 24.63 28.05
N PRO A 151 -15.67 24.65 29.33
CA PRO A 151 -15.73 25.91 30.10
C PRO A 151 -14.90 26.93 29.35
N ALA A 152 -15.54 28.02 28.95
CA ALA A 152 -14.84 29.18 28.39
C ALA A 152 -13.92 29.74 29.47
N ASP A 153 -12.62 29.79 29.17
CA ASP A 153 -11.67 30.60 29.91
C ASP A 153 -11.88 32.09 29.66
#